data_a1e459e49c253a8637f8bbf0a68bd08a
#
_entry.id   a1e459e49c253a8637f8bbf0a68bd08a
#
_cell.length_a   1.000
_cell.length_b   1.000
_cell.length_c   1.000
_cell.angle_alpha   90.00
_cell.angle_beta   90.00
_cell.angle_gamma   90.00
#
_symmetry.space_group_name_H-M   'P 1'
#
loop_
_entity.id
_entity.type
_entity.pdbx_description
1 polymer ?
#
loop_
_entity_poly.entity_id
_entity_poly.type
_entity_poly.pdbx_seq_one_letter_code
_entity_poly.pdbx_strand_id
1 'polypeptide(L)'
;TVEHVMASLVGMDLDNVLVKVDGPETPIMDGSSIKFIEVLEQVGSAVQNADREYYTIPHNITYTEPERSVEIVAMPLDDYRFTCMIDYNSPVLGSQHAGISTIDEFKKEIASCRTFCFLHELEYQLQHNLIKGGDLNNAIVIVDKEVTKEELQHLAKIFNREEIDVAPQGILNNMELRYQNEPARHKLLDMIGDLALVGVHLKGHIMAARPGHAANVAFAKKIKAAIKKEKGKKKLNVYDVNAKPLYDVVDIMKILPHRQPFLFLDKVLELSKTHVVGVKNVTMNEEFFKGHFPGAPVFPGVIQIEAMAQTGGILVLSTVPDPENYLTYFLKIDNVRFRAQVTPGDTIVFRCDLVEPMRRGIAQMKGVGMVGDKVVVEAEMMAQIVKVKDSETTK
;
A
#
# COMPACT_ATOMS: atom_id res chain seq x y z
N THR A 1 -10.34 18.92 14.42
CA THR A 1 -11.73 18.54 14.08
C THR A 1 -11.86 17.94 12.67
N VAL A 2 -10.81 18.01 11.80
CA VAL A 2 -10.84 17.38 10.47
C VAL A 2 -11.00 15.86 10.56
N GLU A 3 -10.45 15.24 11.59
CA GLU A 3 -10.58 13.81 11.89
C GLU A 3 -12.04 13.36 12.06
N HIS A 4 -12.92 14.22 12.61
CA HIS A 4 -14.36 13.90 12.75
C HIS A 4 -15.05 13.81 11.39
N VAL A 5 -14.71 14.73 10.46
CA VAL A 5 -15.20 14.69 9.07
C VAL A 5 -14.67 13.46 8.37
N MET A 6 -13.36 13.21 8.44
CA MET A 6 -12.73 12.06 7.79
C MET A 6 -13.31 10.73 8.31
N ALA A 7 -13.51 10.62 9.64
CA ALA A 7 -14.12 9.45 10.25
C ALA A 7 -15.58 9.25 9.78
N SER A 8 -16.35 10.33 9.62
CA SER A 8 -17.71 10.23 9.09
C SER A 8 -17.74 9.73 7.64
N LEU A 9 -16.81 10.18 6.79
CA LEU A 9 -16.70 9.72 5.40
C LEU A 9 -16.33 8.23 5.32
N VAL A 10 -15.37 7.78 6.13
CA VAL A 10 -15.01 6.36 6.22
C VAL A 10 -16.16 5.53 6.78
N GLY A 11 -16.80 6.00 7.86
CA GLY A 11 -17.92 5.31 8.51
C GLY A 11 -19.21 5.24 7.67
N MET A 12 -19.34 6.13 6.68
CA MET A 12 -20.42 6.12 5.68
C MET A 12 -20.00 5.42 4.38
N ASP A 13 -18.84 4.80 4.36
CA ASP A 13 -18.29 4.04 3.24
C ASP A 13 -18.23 4.85 1.92
N LEU A 14 -17.80 6.12 2.01
CA LEU A 14 -17.72 7.05 0.89
C LEU A 14 -16.30 7.10 0.30
N ASP A 15 -16.17 6.94 -1.02
CA ASP A 15 -14.88 6.95 -1.74
C ASP A 15 -14.48 8.34 -2.21
N ASN A 16 -15.39 9.05 -2.88
CA ASN A 16 -15.10 10.29 -3.58
C ASN A 16 -16.01 11.40 -3.08
N VAL A 17 -15.44 12.34 -2.36
CA VAL A 17 -16.15 13.46 -1.75
C VAL A 17 -15.36 14.75 -1.95
N LEU A 18 -16.05 15.83 -2.30
CA LEU A 18 -15.48 17.16 -2.33
C LEU A 18 -15.90 17.92 -1.06
N VAL A 19 -14.98 18.12 -0.14
CA VAL A 19 -15.18 18.94 1.06
C VAL A 19 -14.66 20.36 0.79
N LYS A 20 -15.55 21.35 0.89
CA LYS A 20 -15.19 22.77 0.78
C LYS A 20 -15.29 23.40 2.15
N VAL A 21 -14.22 24.06 2.58
CA VAL A 21 -14.14 24.76 3.87
C VAL A 21 -13.76 26.20 3.57
N ASP A 22 -14.52 27.16 4.09
CA ASP A 22 -14.30 28.60 3.90
C ASP A 22 -13.55 29.24 5.08
N GLY A 23 -13.12 28.42 6.03
CA GLY A 23 -12.35 28.79 7.21
C GLY A 23 -11.05 27.97 7.35
N PRO A 24 -10.26 28.24 8.38
CA PRO A 24 -9.01 27.54 8.63
C PRO A 24 -9.21 26.10 9.13
N GLU A 25 -10.42 25.73 9.58
CA GLU A 25 -10.74 24.46 10.21
C GLU A 25 -12.20 24.06 9.95
N THR A 26 -12.48 22.78 9.94
CA THR A 26 -13.86 22.25 9.90
C THR A 26 -14.58 22.52 11.24
N PRO A 27 -15.92 22.74 11.23
CA PRO A 27 -16.66 23.01 12.47
C PRO A 27 -16.63 21.81 13.42
N ILE A 28 -16.53 22.07 14.73
CA ILE A 28 -16.49 21.03 15.74
C ILE A 28 -17.88 20.38 15.97
N MET A 29 -18.94 21.06 15.62
CA MET A 29 -20.33 20.65 15.85
C MET A 29 -20.60 20.33 17.32
N ASP A 30 -21.09 19.12 17.61
CA ASP A 30 -21.32 18.63 19.00
C ASP A 30 -20.09 17.90 19.58
N GLY A 31 -18.94 17.99 18.92
CA GLY A 31 -17.69 17.31 19.32
C GLY A 31 -17.58 15.86 18.86
N SER A 32 -18.52 15.39 18.04
CA SER A 32 -18.56 14.03 17.50
C SER A 32 -18.67 14.02 15.97
N SER A 33 -18.76 12.85 15.36
CA SER A 33 -19.00 12.69 13.92
C SER A 33 -20.47 12.59 13.53
N ILE A 34 -21.37 12.46 14.50
CA ILE A 34 -22.79 12.12 14.23
C ILE A 34 -23.50 13.18 13.38
N LYS A 35 -23.20 14.48 13.59
CA LYS A 35 -23.83 15.55 12.85
C LYS A 35 -23.44 15.57 11.36
N PHE A 36 -22.24 15.16 11.03
CA PHE A 36 -21.81 14.99 9.65
C PHE A 36 -22.53 13.80 9.00
N ILE A 37 -22.68 12.70 9.73
CA ILE A 37 -23.41 11.51 9.24
C ILE A 37 -24.88 11.84 8.98
N GLU A 38 -25.56 12.54 9.89
CA GLU A 38 -26.95 12.95 9.70
C GLU A 38 -27.16 13.72 8.37
N VAL A 39 -26.24 14.64 8.04
CA VAL A 39 -26.29 15.39 6.78
C VAL A 39 -25.98 14.51 5.57
N LEU A 40 -24.97 13.64 5.66
CA LEU A 40 -24.60 12.72 4.58
C LEU A 40 -25.75 11.76 4.26
N GLU A 41 -26.47 11.27 5.26
CA GLU A 41 -27.63 10.41 5.07
C GLU A 41 -28.80 11.12 4.39
N GLN A 42 -29.04 12.39 4.74
CA GLN A 42 -30.09 13.18 4.09
C GLN A 42 -29.82 13.41 2.60
N VAL A 43 -28.54 13.60 2.24
CA VAL A 43 -28.14 13.83 0.84
C VAL A 43 -28.05 12.51 0.07
N GLY A 44 -27.65 11.43 0.73
CA GLY A 44 -27.41 10.12 0.13
C GLY A 44 -26.09 10.05 -0.64
N SER A 45 -25.85 8.89 -1.27
CA SER A 45 -24.67 8.62 -2.08
C SER A 45 -25.04 8.09 -3.46
N ALA A 46 -24.14 8.28 -4.45
CA ALA A 46 -24.33 7.74 -5.81
C ALA A 46 -23.26 6.67 -6.07
N VAL A 47 -23.70 5.50 -6.53
CA VAL A 47 -22.79 4.43 -6.92
C VAL A 47 -22.09 4.81 -8.23
N GLN A 48 -20.77 4.68 -8.27
CA GLN A 48 -19.94 4.95 -9.44
C GLN A 48 -19.65 3.67 -10.22
N ASN A 49 -19.42 3.80 -11.53
CA ASN A 49 -19.09 2.66 -12.40
C ASN A 49 -17.59 2.35 -12.36
N ALA A 50 -17.09 2.01 -11.17
CA ALA A 50 -15.71 1.63 -10.93
C ALA A 50 -15.64 0.74 -9.69
N ASP A 51 -14.83 -0.30 -9.73
CA ASP A 51 -14.58 -1.15 -8.57
C ASP A 51 -13.75 -0.41 -7.51
N ARG A 52 -14.08 -0.65 -6.25
CA ARG A 52 -13.33 -0.09 -5.12
C ARG A 52 -12.01 -0.83 -4.95
N GLU A 53 -10.94 -0.06 -4.78
CA GLU A 53 -9.63 -0.61 -4.45
C GLU A 53 -9.49 -0.78 -2.93
N TYR A 54 -9.06 -1.97 -2.50
CA TYR A 54 -8.69 -2.27 -1.13
C TYR A 54 -7.20 -2.57 -1.02
N TYR A 55 -6.62 -2.18 0.12
CA TYR A 55 -5.32 -2.67 0.52
C TYR A 55 -5.47 -3.61 1.71
N THR A 56 -5.31 -4.90 1.47
CA THR A 56 -5.26 -5.89 2.55
C THR A 56 -3.88 -5.90 3.18
N ILE A 57 -3.81 -5.73 4.50
CA ILE A 57 -2.55 -5.79 5.27
C ILE A 57 -1.94 -7.19 5.12
N PRO A 58 -0.76 -7.35 4.46
CA PRO A 58 -0.23 -8.68 4.14
C PRO A 58 0.56 -9.32 5.29
N HIS A 59 1.06 -8.51 6.21
CA HIS A 59 1.82 -8.92 7.41
C HIS A 59 1.73 -7.81 8.46
N ASN A 60 2.14 -8.11 9.68
CA ASN A 60 2.08 -7.12 10.76
C ASN A 60 2.91 -5.87 10.43
N ILE A 61 2.27 -4.70 10.50
CA ILE A 61 2.92 -3.40 10.40
C ILE A 61 2.81 -2.76 11.77
N THR A 62 3.94 -2.51 12.45
CA THR A 62 3.98 -2.00 13.81
C THR A 62 4.58 -0.60 13.86
N TYR A 63 4.03 0.26 14.70
CA TYR A 63 4.58 1.56 15.08
C TYR A 63 4.66 1.65 16.60
N THR A 64 5.78 2.08 17.12
CA THR A 64 6.01 2.23 18.55
C THR A 64 6.65 3.58 18.86
N GLU A 65 6.25 4.18 19.98
CA GLU A 65 6.81 5.40 20.55
C GLU A 65 7.03 5.16 22.06
N PRO A 66 8.18 4.58 22.46
CA PRO A 66 8.41 4.09 23.81
C PRO A 66 8.29 5.18 24.89
N GLU A 67 8.75 6.39 24.61
CA GLU A 67 8.70 7.53 25.56
C GLU A 67 7.27 7.88 26.00
N ARG A 68 6.29 7.65 25.11
CA ARG A 68 4.86 7.88 25.38
C ARG A 68 4.08 6.60 25.58
N SER A 69 4.75 5.44 25.59
CA SER A 69 4.12 4.12 25.66
C SER A 69 3.04 3.90 24.60
N VAL A 70 3.25 4.45 23.40
CA VAL A 70 2.36 4.28 22.26
C VAL A 70 2.76 3.05 21.47
N GLU A 71 1.79 2.21 21.18
CA GLU A 71 1.95 1.07 20.26
C GLU A 71 0.74 0.96 19.34
N ILE A 72 0.99 0.88 18.03
CA ILE A 72 -0.04 0.67 17.02
C ILE A 72 0.42 -0.46 16.11
N VAL A 73 -0.45 -1.43 15.87
CA VAL A 73 -0.20 -2.55 14.98
C VAL A 73 -1.36 -2.79 14.03
N ALA A 74 -1.06 -2.97 12.75
CA ALA A 74 -2.00 -3.51 11.76
C ALA A 74 -1.65 -4.97 11.51
N MET A 75 -2.63 -5.85 11.61
CA MET A 75 -2.51 -7.29 11.40
C MET A 75 -3.36 -7.73 10.20
N PRO A 76 -2.97 -8.80 9.49
CA PRO A 76 -3.78 -9.37 8.42
C PRO A 76 -5.18 -9.76 8.89
N LEU A 77 -6.18 -9.26 8.20
CA LEU A 77 -7.59 -9.65 8.35
C LEU A 77 -8.31 -9.26 7.05
N ASP A 78 -9.28 -10.03 6.63
CA ASP A 78 -10.08 -9.73 5.43
C ASP A 78 -11.31 -8.86 5.71
N ASP A 79 -11.19 -8.01 6.74
CA ASP A 79 -12.18 -7.04 7.17
C ASP A 79 -11.47 -5.81 7.74
N TYR A 80 -12.19 -4.72 8.04
CA TYR A 80 -11.64 -3.51 8.67
C TYR A 80 -12.09 -3.41 10.13
N ARG A 81 -11.25 -3.94 11.01
CA ARG A 81 -11.50 -4.03 12.46
C ARG A 81 -10.60 -3.07 13.22
N PHE A 82 -11.13 -2.51 14.31
CA PHE A 82 -10.39 -1.65 15.21
C PHE A 82 -10.50 -2.08 16.66
N THR A 83 -9.41 -1.91 17.41
CA THR A 83 -9.38 -1.99 18.87
C THR A 83 -8.46 -0.89 19.39
N CYS A 84 -8.94 -0.10 20.34
CA CYS A 84 -8.21 1.00 20.94
C CYS A 84 -8.24 0.87 22.47
N MET A 85 -7.07 1.03 23.08
CA MET A 85 -6.93 1.20 24.53
C MET A 85 -6.36 2.57 24.81
N ILE A 86 -6.94 3.30 25.75
CA ILE A 86 -6.43 4.56 26.29
C ILE A 86 -6.06 4.39 27.75
N ASP A 87 -5.00 5.09 28.16
CA ASP A 87 -4.57 5.19 29.53
C ASP A 87 -3.71 6.46 29.66
N TYR A 88 -4.21 7.43 30.39
CA TYR A 88 -3.53 8.71 30.60
C TYR A 88 -2.90 8.80 31.99
N ASN A 89 -2.78 7.68 32.72
CA ASN A 89 -2.36 7.64 34.12
C ASN A 89 -3.24 8.51 35.03
N SER A 90 -4.49 8.78 34.60
CA SER A 90 -5.46 9.54 35.37
C SER A 90 -6.25 8.60 36.29
N PRO A 91 -6.29 8.86 37.60
CA PRO A 91 -7.08 8.05 38.54
C PRO A 91 -8.57 8.13 38.28
N VAL A 92 -9.01 9.21 37.64
CA VAL A 92 -10.42 9.45 37.29
C VAL A 92 -10.82 8.66 36.04
N LEU A 93 -10.04 8.78 34.98
CA LEU A 93 -10.36 8.14 33.71
C LEU A 93 -10.02 6.65 33.71
N GLY A 94 -8.94 6.27 34.38
CA GLY A 94 -8.42 4.90 34.38
C GLY A 94 -7.97 4.45 33.00
N SER A 95 -7.86 3.14 32.83
CA SER A 95 -7.64 2.52 31.53
C SER A 95 -8.99 2.13 30.91
N GLN A 96 -9.23 2.56 29.69
CA GLN A 96 -10.45 2.25 28.94
C GLN A 96 -10.11 1.64 27.59
N HIS A 97 -11.04 0.87 27.05
CA HIS A 97 -10.92 0.30 25.71
C HIS A 97 -12.21 0.46 24.92
N ALA A 98 -12.08 0.49 23.60
CA ALA A 98 -13.18 0.48 22.65
C ALA A 98 -12.78 -0.33 21.40
N GLY A 99 -13.75 -0.86 20.68
CA GLY A 99 -13.51 -1.57 19.44
C GLY A 99 -14.76 -1.72 18.60
N ILE A 100 -14.56 -1.91 17.31
CA ILE A 100 -15.59 -2.32 16.35
C ILE A 100 -15.07 -3.52 15.58
N SER A 101 -15.94 -4.45 15.25
CA SER A 101 -15.60 -5.65 14.50
C SER A 101 -15.58 -5.40 12.99
N THR A 102 -16.44 -4.51 12.51
CA THR A 102 -16.53 -4.05 11.12
C THR A 102 -16.77 -2.55 11.09
N ILE A 103 -16.48 -1.90 9.98
CA ILE A 103 -16.73 -0.46 9.83
C ILE A 103 -18.21 -0.10 9.86
N ASP A 104 -19.10 -1.04 9.54
CA ASP A 104 -20.55 -0.84 9.58
C ASP A 104 -21.07 -0.53 10.99
N GLU A 105 -20.35 -0.96 12.03
CA GLU A 105 -20.67 -0.65 13.43
C GLU A 105 -20.36 0.81 13.80
N PHE A 106 -19.58 1.53 12.97
CA PHE A 106 -19.12 2.89 13.28
C PHE A 106 -20.25 3.84 13.63
N LYS A 107 -21.28 3.89 12.79
CA LYS A 107 -22.41 4.81 13.01
C LYS A 107 -23.08 4.61 14.36
N LYS A 108 -23.31 3.34 14.73
CA LYS A 108 -24.04 2.98 15.95
C LYS A 108 -23.19 3.13 17.20
N GLU A 109 -21.93 2.67 17.13
CA GLU A 109 -21.11 2.49 18.32
C GLU A 109 -20.12 3.64 18.56
N ILE A 110 -19.72 4.38 17.52
CA ILE A 110 -18.59 5.33 17.58
C ILE A 110 -19.00 6.76 17.21
N ALA A 111 -19.78 6.92 16.17
CA ALA A 111 -20.03 8.22 15.54
C ALA A 111 -20.55 9.32 16.50
N SER A 112 -21.29 8.95 17.53
CA SER A 112 -21.83 9.88 18.51
C SER A 112 -20.88 10.21 19.67
N CYS A 113 -19.68 9.60 19.73
CA CYS A 113 -18.76 9.81 20.85
C CYS A 113 -18.04 11.15 20.70
N ARG A 114 -18.11 11.97 21.74
CA ARG A 114 -17.61 13.34 21.75
C ARG A 114 -16.17 13.41 22.19
N THR A 115 -15.49 14.45 21.71
CA THR A 115 -14.12 14.78 22.12
C THR A 115 -14.06 15.11 23.61
N PHE A 116 -12.87 14.96 24.18
CA PHE A 116 -12.61 15.25 25.58
C PHE A 116 -11.26 15.96 25.75
N CYS A 117 -11.13 16.67 26.88
CA CYS A 117 -9.86 17.23 27.34
C CYS A 117 -9.75 17.12 28.85
N PHE A 118 -8.54 17.23 29.37
CA PHE A 118 -8.34 17.40 30.81
C PHE A 118 -8.47 18.86 31.22
N LEU A 119 -8.91 19.11 32.44
CA LEU A 119 -9.12 20.47 32.93
C LEU A 119 -7.82 21.30 32.87
N HIS A 120 -6.69 20.74 33.23
CA HIS A 120 -5.40 21.42 33.16
C HIS A 120 -4.98 21.77 31.71
N GLU A 121 -5.37 20.97 30.72
CA GLU A 121 -5.13 21.26 29.30
C GLU A 121 -6.06 22.39 28.83
N LEU A 122 -7.31 22.40 29.30
CA LEU A 122 -8.29 23.43 29.01
C LEU A 122 -7.82 24.82 29.49
N GLU A 123 -7.30 24.91 30.73
CA GLU A 123 -6.74 26.13 31.29
C GLU A 123 -5.58 26.67 30.43
N TYR A 124 -4.66 25.80 30.03
CA TYR A 124 -3.56 26.16 29.14
C TYR A 124 -4.05 26.67 27.79
N GLN A 125 -5.02 25.99 27.19
CA GLN A 125 -5.57 26.35 25.89
C GLN A 125 -6.32 27.68 25.94
N LEU A 126 -7.05 27.95 27.02
CA LEU A 126 -7.71 29.23 27.25
C LEU A 126 -6.70 30.38 27.36
N GLN A 127 -5.64 30.22 28.17
CA GLN A 127 -4.59 31.24 28.34
C GLN A 127 -3.86 31.59 27.04
N HIS A 128 -3.73 30.63 26.13
CA HIS A 128 -3.03 30.80 24.86
C HIS A 128 -3.95 31.07 23.67
N ASN A 129 -5.26 31.27 23.91
CA ASN A 129 -6.27 31.53 22.87
C ASN A 129 -6.32 30.43 21.77
N LEU A 130 -6.14 29.16 22.17
CA LEU A 130 -6.14 28.01 21.27
C LEU A 130 -7.53 27.40 21.07
N ILE A 131 -8.50 27.74 21.93
CA ILE A 131 -9.88 27.28 21.79
C ILE A 131 -10.63 28.19 20.84
N LYS A 132 -10.74 27.79 19.59
CA LYS A 132 -11.43 28.56 18.55
C LYS A 132 -12.87 28.12 18.29
N GLY A 133 -13.33 27.02 18.83
CA GLY A 133 -14.69 26.46 18.65
C GLY A 133 -15.08 25.52 19.77
N GLY A 134 -14.14 25.16 20.65
CA GLY A 134 -14.42 24.33 21.83
C GLY A 134 -15.24 25.09 22.87
N ASP A 135 -16.29 24.44 23.36
CA ASP A 135 -17.19 24.92 24.40
C ASP A 135 -17.50 23.74 25.31
N LEU A 136 -17.99 24.04 26.51
CA LEU A 136 -18.51 23.02 27.45
C LEU A 136 -19.71 22.25 26.90
N ASN A 137 -20.28 22.62 25.76
CA ASN A 137 -21.37 21.89 25.12
C ASN A 137 -20.87 20.86 24.10
N ASN A 138 -19.58 20.89 23.70
CA ASN A 138 -19.04 20.02 22.63
C ASN A 138 -17.80 19.23 23.03
N ALA A 139 -17.31 19.37 24.28
CA ALA A 139 -16.18 18.61 24.79
C ALA A 139 -16.46 18.12 26.23
N ILE A 140 -16.11 16.88 26.49
CA ILE A 140 -16.14 16.29 27.85
C ILE A 140 -14.89 16.79 28.57
N VAL A 141 -15.06 17.43 29.73
CA VAL A 141 -13.93 17.93 30.53
C VAL A 141 -13.69 16.99 31.71
N ILE A 142 -12.51 16.38 31.75
CA ILE A 142 -12.08 15.44 32.80
C ILE A 142 -11.32 16.22 33.87
N VAL A 143 -11.75 16.08 35.13
CA VAL A 143 -11.15 16.74 36.29
C VAL A 143 -10.34 15.72 37.06
N ASP A 144 -9.04 15.69 36.83
CA ASP A 144 -8.09 14.73 37.41
C ASP A 144 -7.26 15.31 38.56
N LYS A 145 -7.61 16.52 39.01
CA LYS A 145 -7.02 17.21 40.16
C LYS A 145 -8.11 17.71 41.10
N GLU A 146 -7.75 17.98 42.34
CA GLU A 146 -8.64 18.72 43.21
C GLU A 146 -8.85 20.14 42.70
N VAL A 147 -10.09 20.59 42.68
CA VAL A 147 -10.50 21.91 42.19
C VAL A 147 -11.23 22.67 43.28
N THR A 148 -10.84 23.89 43.49
CA THR A 148 -11.47 24.78 44.48
C THR A 148 -12.77 25.36 43.94
N LYS A 149 -13.65 25.82 44.86
CA LYS A 149 -14.90 26.50 44.44
C LYS A 149 -14.63 27.78 43.66
N GLU A 150 -13.55 28.48 44.01
CA GLU A 150 -13.10 29.71 43.32
C GLU A 150 -12.70 29.42 41.86
N GLU A 151 -11.99 28.31 41.62
CA GLU A 151 -11.62 27.87 40.28
C GLU A 151 -12.85 27.49 39.44
N LEU A 152 -13.81 26.75 40.01
CA LEU A 152 -15.07 26.41 39.35
C LEU A 152 -15.92 27.66 39.03
N GLN A 153 -15.98 28.64 39.94
CA GLN A 153 -16.64 29.91 39.66
C GLN A 153 -15.95 30.72 38.57
N HIS A 154 -14.62 30.67 38.51
CA HIS A 154 -13.87 31.30 37.44
C HIS A 154 -14.15 30.67 36.08
N LEU A 155 -14.16 29.35 35.98
CA LEU A 155 -14.54 28.59 34.78
C LEU A 155 -15.99 28.90 34.37
N ALA A 156 -16.95 28.95 35.34
CA ALA A 156 -18.33 29.30 35.06
C ALA A 156 -18.44 30.67 34.39
N LYS A 157 -17.71 31.65 34.89
CA LYS A 157 -17.66 33.00 34.28
C LYS A 157 -17.09 32.98 32.86
N ILE A 158 -15.97 32.26 32.62
CA ILE A 158 -15.32 32.18 31.29
C ILE A 158 -16.30 31.57 30.28
N PHE A 159 -17.00 30.52 30.65
CA PHE A 159 -17.93 29.81 29.75
C PHE A 159 -19.36 30.33 29.81
N ASN A 160 -19.58 31.45 30.49
CA ASN A 160 -20.91 32.09 30.65
C ASN A 160 -21.98 31.11 31.17
N ARG A 161 -21.65 30.38 32.26
CA ARG A 161 -22.51 29.44 32.95
C ARG A 161 -22.88 30.00 34.32
N GLU A 162 -24.07 29.66 34.80
CA GLU A 162 -24.50 30.06 36.15
C GLU A 162 -23.70 29.34 37.22
N GLU A 163 -23.51 28.05 37.05
CA GLU A 163 -22.78 27.18 37.96
C GLU A 163 -22.11 26.03 37.22
N ILE A 164 -20.91 25.65 37.64
CA ILE A 164 -20.17 24.47 37.19
C ILE A 164 -19.75 23.71 38.45
N ASP A 165 -19.95 22.37 38.43
CA ASP A 165 -19.55 21.47 39.50
C ASP A 165 -18.89 20.22 38.91
N VAL A 166 -18.23 19.42 39.74
CA VAL A 166 -17.60 18.15 39.35
C VAL A 166 -18.51 16.99 39.74
N ALA A 167 -18.94 16.23 38.75
CA ALA A 167 -19.71 15.03 38.96
C ALA A 167 -18.90 13.95 39.71
N PRO A 168 -19.53 13.01 40.42
CA PRO A 168 -18.83 11.97 41.19
C PRO A 168 -17.82 11.15 40.40
N GLN A 169 -18.01 11.01 39.09
CA GLN A 169 -17.10 10.32 38.18
C GLN A 169 -15.92 11.19 37.70
N GLY A 170 -15.69 12.39 38.28
CA GLY A 170 -14.58 13.27 37.96
C GLY A 170 -14.70 13.97 36.61
N ILE A 171 -15.90 14.26 36.16
CA ILE A 171 -16.21 14.99 34.93
C ILE A 171 -16.97 16.24 35.30
N LEU A 172 -16.75 17.36 34.62
CA LEU A 172 -17.58 18.53 34.81
C LEU A 172 -19.04 18.19 34.50
N ASN A 173 -19.95 18.72 35.32
CA ASN A 173 -21.39 18.46 35.18
C ASN A 173 -22.05 19.17 33.97
N ASN A 174 -21.25 19.61 33.03
CA ASN A 174 -21.72 20.27 31.83
C ASN A 174 -22.44 19.34 30.85
N MET A 175 -22.15 18.02 30.91
CA MET A 175 -22.82 17.04 30.07
C MET A 175 -22.72 15.61 30.65
N GLU A 176 -23.71 14.77 30.31
CA GLU A 176 -23.69 13.35 30.62
C GLU A 176 -22.97 12.55 29.57
N LEU A 177 -22.25 11.50 29.97
CA LEU A 177 -21.62 10.56 29.04
C LEU A 177 -22.66 9.76 28.24
N ARG A 178 -22.48 9.65 26.94
CA ARG A 178 -23.30 8.77 26.07
C ARG A 178 -22.95 7.30 26.25
N TYR A 179 -21.70 7.02 26.61
CA TYR A 179 -21.16 5.69 26.92
C TYR A 179 -20.20 5.79 28.11
N GLN A 180 -20.13 4.77 28.95
CA GLN A 180 -19.18 4.77 30.07
C GLN A 180 -17.72 4.89 29.63
N ASN A 181 -17.40 4.36 28.43
CA ASN A 181 -16.09 4.43 27.79
C ASN A 181 -16.06 5.41 26.61
N GLU A 182 -16.85 6.49 26.67
CA GLU A 182 -16.96 7.47 25.59
C GLU A 182 -15.59 8.05 25.19
N PRO A 183 -14.66 8.37 26.12
CA PRO A 183 -13.31 8.82 25.75
C PRO A 183 -12.51 7.81 24.90
N ALA A 184 -12.58 6.52 25.22
CA ALA A 184 -11.90 5.49 24.41
C ALA A 184 -12.55 5.34 23.02
N ARG A 185 -13.88 5.44 22.96
CA ARG A 185 -14.63 5.41 21.68
C ARG A 185 -14.29 6.61 20.82
N HIS A 186 -14.14 7.79 21.42
CA HIS A 186 -13.71 8.97 20.70
C HIS A 186 -12.26 8.82 20.14
N LYS A 187 -11.34 8.25 20.91
CA LYS A 187 -9.99 7.95 20.39
C LYS A 187 -9.99 6.92 19.27
N LEU A 188 -10.97 6.02 19.25
CA LEU A 188 -11.18 5.14 18.11
C LEU A 188 -11.69 5.90 16.87
N LEU A 189 -12.62 6.87 17.08
CA LEU A 189 -13.08 7.79 16.04
C LEU A 189 -11.91 8.57 15.43
N ASP A 190 -11.06 9.16 16.26
CA ASP A 190 -9.84 9.86 15.84
C ASP A 190 -8.94 8.98 14.97
N MET A 191 -8.70 7.73 15.40
CA MET A 191 -7.89 6.77 14.64
C MET A 191 -8.46 6.49 13.26
N ILE A 192 -9.77 6.26 13.17
CA ILE A 192 -10.45 5.98 11.89
C ILE A 192 -10.30 7.17 10.96
N GLY A 193 -10.50 8.39 11.47
CA GLY A 193 -10.33 9.62 10.70
C GLY A 193 -8.89 9.87 10.25
N ASP A 194 -7.92 9.72 11.16
CA ASP A 194 -6.50 9.92 10.85
C ASP A 194 -5.99 8.88 9.84
N LEU A 195 -6.42 7.62 9.94
CA LEU A 195 -6.00 6.57 9.02
C LEU A 195 -6.64 6.70 7.63
N ALA A 196 -7.70 7.48 7.46
CA ALA A 196 -8.22 7.85 6.13
C ALA A 196 -7.16 8.55 5.27
N LEU A 197 -6.15 9.20 5.91
CA LEU A 197 -5.00 9.82 5.23
C LEU A 197 -4.12 8.81 4.46
N VAL A 198 -4.28 7.51 4.66
CA VAL A 198 -3.64 6.48 3.82
C VAL A 198 -4.11 6.62 2.38
N GLY A 199 -5.37 7.01 2.15
CA GLY A 199 -5.93 7.31 0.82
C GLY A 199 -6.34 6.08 0.03
N VAL A 200 -6.59 4.95 0.71
CA VAL A 200 -7.15 3.72 0.15
C VAL A 200 -7.91 2.98 1.26
N HIS A 201 -8.96 2.26 0.92
CA HIS A 201 -9.66 1.42 1.88
C HIS A 201 -8.76 0.28 2.38
N LEU A 202 -8.67 0.14 3.69
CA LEU A 202 -7.84 -0.88 4.33
C LEU A 202 -8.67 -2.11 4.67
N LYS A 203 -8.04 -3.28 4.60
CA LYS A 203 -8.49 -4.51 5.22
C LYS A 203 -7.40 -4.98 6.17
N GLY A 204 -7.75 -5.16 7.43
CA GLY A 204 -6.83 -5.53 8.50
C GLY A 204 -7.43 -5.23 9.87
N HIS A 205 -6.87 -5.82 10.91
CA HIS A 205 -7.17 -5.48 12.29
C HIS A 205 -6.16 -4.44 12.80
N ILE A 206 -6.61 -3.24 13.08
CA ILE A 206 -5.81 -2.17 13.67
C ILE A 206 -6.00 -2.19 15.18
N MET A 207 -4.91 -2.42 15.91
CA MET A 207 -4.89 -2.34 17.38
C MET A 207 -3.98 -1.20 17.82
N ALA A 208 -4.43 -0.42 18.80
CA ALA A 208 -3.64 0.67 19.33
C ALA A 208 -3.75 0.76 20.86
N ALA A 209 -2.59 0.96 21.50
CA ALA A 209 -2.45 1.37 22.87
C ALA A 209 -2.01 2.83 22.91
N ARG A 210 -2.73 3.65 23.66
CA ARG A 210 -2.48 5.09 23.86
C ARG A 210 -2.29 5.88 22.54
N PRO A 211 -3.18 5.73 21.54
CA PRO A 211 -3.07 6.44 20.27
C PRO A 211 -3.24 7.94 20.45
N GLY A 212 -2.78 8.69 19.46
CA GLY A 212 -2.97 10.13 19.36
C GLY A 212 -2.63 10.59 17.94
N HIS A 213 -3.08 11.78 17.53
CA HIS A 213 -2.99 12.25 16.13
C HIS A 213 -1.57 12.14 15.55
N ALA A 214 -0.53 12.55 16.27
CA ALA A 214 0.86 12.44 15.81
C ALA A 214 1.25 10.98 15.50
N ALA A 215 0.95 10.06 16.40
CA ALA A 215 1.24 8.64 16.25
C ALA A 215 0.39 8.00 15.13
N ASN A 216 -0.91 8.33 15.06
CA ASN A 216 -1.82 7.85 14.03
C ASN A 216 -1.37 8.28 12.64
N VAL A 217 -0.98 9.56 12.47
CA VAL A 217 -0.45 10.09 11.20
C VAL A 217 0.90 9.47 10.83
N ALA A 218 1.79 9.25 11.81
CA ALA A 218 3.05 8.56 11.57
C ALA A 218 2.82 7.10 11.14
N PHE A 219 1.86 6.43 11.76
CA PHE A 219 1.46 5.07 11.38
C PHE A 219 0.81 5.03 9.99
N ALA A 220 -0.08 5.98 9.65
CA ALA A 220 -0.64 6.11 8.31
C ALA A 220 0.44 6.28 7.24
N LYS A 221 1.47 7.11 7.50
CA LYS A 221 2.64 7.25 6.62
C LYS A 221 3.39 5.92 6.44
N LYS A 222 3.52 5.12 7.50
CA LYS A 222 4.18 3.80 7.44
C LYS A 222 3.40 2.83 6.58
N ILE A 223 2.07 2.75 6.73
CA ILE A 223 1.20 1.95 5.84
C ILE A 223 1.33 2.44 4.39
N LYS A 224 1.26 3.75 4.14
CA LYS A 224 1.40 4.33 2.80
C LYS A 224 2.75 4.00 2.15
N ALA A 225 3.83 3.96 2.93
CA ALA A 225 5.15 3.53 2.45
C ALA A 225 5.16 2.03 2.09
N ALA A 226 4.48 1.18 2.87
CA ALA A 226 4.33 -0.25 2.57
C ALA A 226 3.55 -0.45 1.26
N ILE A 227 2.42 0.24 1.07
CA ILE A 227 1.63 0.22 -0.17
C ILE A 227 2.49 0.65 -1.36
N LYS A 228 3.24 1.75 -1.23
CA LYS A 228 4.14 2.23 -2.30
C LYS A 228 5.21 1.21 -2.64
N LYS A 229 5.79 0.55 -1.63
CA LYS A 229 6.78 -0.51 -1.81
C LYS A 229 6.19 -1.72 -2.54
N GLU A 230 4.94 -2.09 -2.25
CA GLU A 230 4.26 -3.20 -2.91
C GLU A 230 3.79 -2.83 -4.32
N LYS A 231 3.19 -1.64 -4.51
CA LYS A 231 2.83 -1.14 -5.85
C LYS A 231 4.09 -0.93 -6.72
N GLY A 232 5.24 -0.64 -6.11
CA GLY A 232 6.54 -0.57 -6.79
C GLY A 232 7.16 -1.94 -7.10
N LYS A 233 6.75 -2.99 -6.40
CA LYS A 233 6.95 -4.36 -6.86
C LYS A 233 5.97 -4.54 -8.02
N LYS A 234 6.43 -4.44 -9.28
CA LYS A 234 5.63 -4.88 -10.43
C LYS A 234 4.97 -6.19 -10.02
N LYS A 235 3.64 -6.34 -10.19
CA LYS A 235 2.98 -7.65 -10.14
C LYS A 235 3.74 -8.48 -11.16
N LEU A 236 4.64 -9.33 -10.67
CA LEU A 236 5.31 -10.30 -11.52
C LEU A 236 4.21 -11.26 -11.93
N ASN A 237 3.92 -11.31 -13.22
CA ASN A 237 3.03 -12.34 -13.72
C ASN A 237 3.70 -13.67 -13.38
N VAL A 238 3.09 -14.44 -12.49
CA VAL A 238 3.53 -15.81 -12.23
C VAL A 238 3.06 -16.63 -13.41
N TYR A 239 3.99 -17.06 -14.23
CA TYR A 239 3.70 -17.90 -15.41
C TYR A 239 3.72 -19.36 -15.02
N ASP A 240 2.72 -20.12 -15.45
CA ASP A 240 2.74 -21.58 -15.30
C ASP A 240 3.73 -22.19 -16.30
N VAL A 241 4.91 -22.52 -15.79
CA VAL A 241 5.98 -23.16 -16.59
C VAL A 241 5.62 -24.53 -17.12
N ASN A 242 4.56 -25.18 -16.58
CA ASN A 242 4.06 -26.48 -16.99
C ASN A 242 2.92 -26.36 -18.02
N ALA A 243 2.45 -25.16 -18.31
CA ALA A 243 1.43 -24.93 -19.34
C ALA A 243 1.93 -25.44 -20.70
N LYS A 244 0.98 -25.81 -21.56
CA LYS A 244 1.29 -26.17 -22.94
C LYS A 244 1.97 -24.99 -23.63
N PRO A 245 3.18 -25.12 -24.17
CA PRO A 245 3.88 -24.01 -24.79
C PRO A 245 3.19 -23.59 -26.10
N LEU A 246 3.31 -22.31 -26.44
CA LEU A 246 2.93 -21.78 -27.75
C LEU A 246 3.93 -22.30 -28.82
N TYR A 247 5.25 -22.27 -28.48
CA TYR A 247 6.32 -22.85 -29.29
C TYR A 247 7.16 -23.76 -28.42
N ASP A 248 7.42 -24.97 -28.86
CA ASP A 248 8.43 -25.87 -28.33
C ASP A 248 9.83 -25.58 -28.91
N VAL A 249 10.84 -26.31 -28.47
CA VAL A 249 12.20 -26.09 -28.93
C VAL A 249 12.35 -26.31 -30.46
N VAL A 250 11.58 -27.22 -31.07
CA VAL A 250 11.63 -27.48 -32.50
C VAL A 250 11.06 -26.30 -33.32
N ASP A 251 9.99 -25.68 -32.79
CA ASP A 251 9.42 -24.48 -33.41
C ASP A 251 10.33 -23.27 -33.23
N ILE A 252 10.96 -23.12 -32.06
CA ILE A 252 11.97 -22.08 -31.80
C ILE A 252 13.14 -22.19 -32.78
N MET A 253 13.60 -23.39 -33.09
CA MET A 253 14.65 -23.62 -34.04
C MET A 253 14.32 -23.26 -35.50
N LYS A 254 13.03 -23.13 -35.84
CA LYS A 254 12.57 -22.62 -37.14
C LYS A 254 12.61 -21.08 -37.21
N ILE A 255 12.59 -20.40 -36.04
CA ILE A 255 12.60 -18.94 -35.95
C ILE A 255 13.98 -18.40 -35.67
N LEU A 256 14.66 -18.96 -34.63
CA LEU A 256 16.00 -18.53 -34.24
C LEU A 256 17.09 -19.29 -35.02
N PRO A 257 18.16 -18.61 -35.46
CA PRO A 257 19.31 -19.25 -36.12
C PRO A 257 20.20 -20.05 -35.16
N HIS A 258 20.07 -19.82 -33.84
CA HIS A 258 20.91 -20.44 -32.82
C HIS A 258 20.72 -21.95 -32.75
N ARG A 259 21.79 -22.67 -32.44
CA ARG A 259 21.80 -24.12 -32.25
C ARG A 259 22.67 -24.46 -31.03
N GLN A 260 22.58 -25.69 -30.56
CA GLN A 260 23.42 -26.18 -29.48
C GLN A 260 24.92 -25.96 -29.79
N PRO A 261 25.77 -25.51 -28.85
CA PRO A 261 25.45 -25.27 -27.44
C PRO A 261 24.93 -23.84 -27.13
N PHE A 262 24.58 -23.05 -28.15
CA PHE A 262 24.24 -21.63 -28.00
C PHE A 262 22.73 -21.31 -28.14
N LEU A 263 21.87 -22.32 -28.14
CA LEU A 263 20.42 -22.15 -28.04
C LEU A 263 20.02 -22.30 -26.59
N PHE A 264 19.59 -21.19 -25.96
CA PHE A 264 19.27 -21.15 -24.54
C PHE A 264 17.78 -21.09 -24.23
N LEU A 265 16.92 -21.03 -25.24
CA LEU A 265 15.47 -20.97 -25.05
C LEU A 265 14.84 -22.34 -25.26
N ASP A 266 14.11 -22.86 -24.27
CA ASP A 266 13.51 -24.20 -24.34
C ASP A 266 12.07 -24.19 -24.83
N LYS A 267 11.30 -23.13 -24.46
CA LYS A 267 9.89 -22.95 -24.89
C LYS A 267 9.44 -21.50 -24.80
N VAL A 268 8.40 -21.17 -25.57
CA VAL A 268 7.68 -19.89 -25.52
C VAL A 268 6.28 -20.13 -24.99
N LEU A 269 5.90 -19.41 -23.95
CA LEU A 269 4.57 -19.50 -23.31
C LEU A 269 3.59 -18.50 -23.92
N GLU A 270 4.05 -17.27 -24.18
CA GLU A 270 3.23 -16.19 -24.69
C GLU A 270 3.96 -15.42 -25.80
N LEU A 271 3.22 -15.00 -26.82
CA LEU A 271 3.70 -14.09 -27.85
C LEU A 271 2.56 -13.16 -28.26
N SER A 272 2.84 -11.86 -28.25
CA SER A 272 1.91 -10.82 -28.70
C SER A 272 2.62 -9.83 -29.63
N LYS A 273 1.93 -8.78 -30.05
CA LYS A 273 2.56 -7.70 -30.84
C LYS A 273 3.57 -6.87 -30.04
N THR A 274 3.54 -6.92 -28.72
CA THR A 274 4.30 -6.03 -27.84
C THR A 274 5.16 -6.75 -26.79
N HIS A 275 4.95 -8.05 -26.57
CA HIS A 275 5.73 -8.83 -25.63
C HIS A 275 5.81 -10.30 -25.97
N VAL A 276 6.81 -10.95 -25.40
CA VAL A 276 7.04 -12.39 -25.47
C VAL A 276 7.45 -12.92 -24.11
N VAL A 277 7.06 -14.16 -23.82
CA VAL A 277 7.45 -14.88 -22.60
C VAL A 277 8.09 -16.20 -22.98
N GLY A 278 9.38 -16.34 -22.65
CA GLY A 278 10.18 -17.54 -22.91
C GLY A 278 10.63 -18.21 -21.62
N VAL A 279 11.01 -19.47 -21.71
CA VAL A 279 11.46 -20.30 -20.58
C VAL A 279 12.81 -20.94 -20.91
N LYS A 280 13.72 -20.88 -19.94
CA LYS A 280 14.98 -21.61 -19.89
C LYS A 280 15.02 -22.53 -18.69
N ASN A 281 15.17 -23.82 -18.92
CA ASN A 281 15.49 -24.79 -17.85
C ASN A 281 17.01 -24.84 -17.68
N VAL A 282 17.49 -24.55 -16.49
CA VAL A 282 18.92 -24.55 -16.19
C VAL A 282 19.33 -25.97 -15.75
N THR A 283 20.09 -26.65 -16.57
CA THR A 283 20.54 -28.02 -16.26
C THR A 283 22.06 -28.07 -16.05
N MET A 284 22.52 -29.02 -15.21
CA MET A 284 23.97 -29.21 -14.97
C MET A 284 24.73 -29.69 -16.20
N ASN A 285 24.04 -30.08 -17.28
CA ASN A 285 24.64 -30.56 -18.54
C ASN A 285 25.17 -29.43 -19.43
N GLU A 286 24.94 -28.18 -19.06
CA GLU A 286 25.48 -27.04 -19.81
C GLU A 286 27.01 -26.95 -19.65
N GLU A 287 27.71 -26.82 -20.78
CA GLU A 287 29.19 -26.87 -20.85
C GLU A 287 29.89 -25.83 -19.97
N PHE A 288 29.28 -24.65 -19.78
CA PHE A 288 29.88 -23.58 -18.99
C PHE A 288 29.95 -23.91 -17.49
N PHE A 289 29.14 -24.85 -16.96
CA PHE A 289 29.26 -25.26 -15.57
C PHE A 289 30.53 -26.02 -15.22
N LYS A 290 31.25 -26.52 -16.24
CA LYS A 290 32.56 -27.12 -16.03
C LYS A 290 33.59 -26.11 -15.50
N GLY A 291 33.39 -24.83 -15.79
CA GLY A 291 34.28 -23.74 -15.38
C GLY A 291 33.64 -22.68 -14.47
N HIS A 292 32.33 -22.57 -14.43
CA HIS A 292 31.63 -21.45 -13.75
C HIS A 292 30.67 -21.90 -12.64
N PHE A 293 31.09 -22.38 -11.47
CA PHE A 293 32.44 -22.64 -10.99
C PHE A 293 32.54 -24.08 -10.48
N PRO A 294 33.70 -24.73 -10.52
CA PRO A 294 33.87 -26.09 -9.97
C PRO A 294 33.43 -26.14 -8.49
N GLY A 295 32.50 -27.04 -8.17
CA GLY A 295 31.95 -27.20 -6.81
C GLY A 295 30.89 -26.16 -6.39
N ALA A 296 30.69 -25.09 -7.15
CA ALA A 296 29.69 -24.04 -6.90
C ALA A 296 29.08 -23.54 -8.22
N PRO A 297 28.27 -24.34 -8.92
CA PRO A 297 27.75 -23.99 -10.22
C PRO A 297 26.76 -22.83 -10.15
N VAL A 298 27.02 -21.75 -10.88
CA VAL A 298 26.16 -20.58 -11.01
C VAL A 298 25.95 -20.30 -12.49
N PHE A 299 24.70 -20.11 -12.90
CA PHE A 299 24.38 -19.77 -14.29
C PHE A 299 24.94 -18.39 -14.64
N PRO A 300 25.86 -18.28 -15.60
CA PRO A 300 26.56 -17.02 -15.87
C PRO A 300 25.59 -15.90 -16.21
N GLY A 301 25.76 -14.72 -15.58
CA GLY A 301 24.88 -13.58 -15.80
C GLY A 301 24.82 -13.13 -17.25
N VAL A 302 25.97 -13.16 -17.96
CA VAL A 302 26.03 -12.80 -19.40
C VAL A 302 25.23 -13.75 -20.27
N ILE A 303 25.17 -15.04 -19.91
CA ILE A 303 24.32 -16.02 -20.60
C ILE A 303 22.84 -15.86 -20.27
N GLN A 304 22.51 -15.35 -19.08
CA GLN A 304 21.12 -14.95 -18.77
C GLN A 304 20.65 -13.83 -19.69
N ILE A 305 21.51 -12.84 -19.99
CA ILE A 305 21.20 -11.77 -20.94
C ILE A 305 21.05 -12.33 -22.37
N GLU A 306 21.88 -13.25 -22.77
CA GLU A 306 21.75 -13.91 -24.08
C GLU A 306 20.45 -14.70 -24.21
N ALA A 307 20.07 -15.50 -23.18
CA ALA A 307 18.81 -16.23 -23.17
C ALA A 307 17.60 -15.27 -23.21
N MET A 308 17.69 -14.13 -22.51
CA MET A 308 16.70 -13.07 -22.56
C MET A 308 16.61 -12.44 -23.95
N ALA A 309 17.75 -12.23 -24.62
CA ALA A 309 17.80 -11.69 -25.98
C ALA A 309 17.22 -12.66 -27.01
N GLN A 310 17.50 -13.94 -26.89
CA GLN A 310 16.88 -14.96 -27.72
C GLN A 310 15.37 -15.00 -27.55
N THR A 311 14.89 -14.84 -26.31
CA THR A 311 13.44 -14.65 -26.03
C THR A 311 12.90 -13.44 -26.80
N GLY A 312 13.51 -12.27 -26.67
CA GLY A 312 13.17 -11.07 -27.43
C GLY A 312 13.25 -11.25 -28.95
N GLY A 313 14.24 -12.03 -29.41
CA GLY A 313 14.45 -12.38 -30.81
C GLY A 313 13.27 -13.11 -31.44
N ILE A 314 12.58 -13.99 -30.68
CA ILE A 314 11.35 -14.62 -31.15
C ILE A 314 10.28 -13.56 -31.51
N LEU A 315 10.08 -12.55 -30.66
CA LEU A 315 9.12 -11.48 -30.94
C LEU A 315 9.48 -10.71 -32.23
N VAL A 316 10.71 -10.34 -32.38
CA VAL A 316 11.17 -9.53 -33.50
C VAL A 316 11.13 -10.32 -34.81
N LEU A 317 11.65 -11.54 -34.80
CA LEU A 317 11.69 -12.40 -35.98
C LEU A 317 10.30 -12.92 -36.40
N SER A 318 9.37 -13.03 -35.49
CA SER A 318 7.97 -13.36 -35.83
C SER A 318 7.23 -12.26 -36.62
N THR A 319 7.83 -11.07 -36.77
CA THR A 319 7.27 -9.97 -37.56
C THR A 319 7.61 -10.03 -39.04
N VAL A 320 8.56 -10.90 -39.43
CA VAL A 320 9.00 -11.08 -40.84
C VAL A 320 8.48 -12.41 -41.39
N PRO A 321 8.23 -12.51 -42.71
CA PRO A 321 7.62 -13.70 -43.30
C PRO A 321 8.62 -14.89 -43.42
N ASP A 322 9.93 -14.63 -43.44
CA ASP A 322 11.00 -15.57 -43.66
C ASP A 322 12.10 -15.45 -42.58
N PRO A 323 11.76 -15.72 -41.28
CA PRO A 323 12.63 -15.46 -40.14
C PRO A 323 14.00 -16.18 -40.24
N GLU A 324 14.06 -17.33 -40.88
CA GLU A 324 15.27 -18.13 -41.11
C GLU A 324 16.32 -17.38 -41.93
N ASN A 325 15.93 -16.35 -42.68
CA ASN A 325 16.82 -15.52 -43.50
C ASN A 325 17.31 -14.27 -42.78
N TYR A 326 17.08 -14.15 -41.46
CA TYR A 326 17.49 -12.99 -40.69
C TYR A 326 18.41 -13.38 -39.54
N LEU A 327 19.37 -12.48 -39.26
CA LEU A 327 20.20 -12.52 -38.07
C LEU A 327 19.86 -11.33 -37.18
N THR A 328 20.00 -11.52 -35.88
CA THR A 328 19.77 -10.46 -34.87
C THR A 328 21.11 -10.09 -34.24
N TYR A 329 21.45 -8.81 -34.30
CA TYR A 329 22.67 -8.27 -33.72
C TYR A 329 22.35 -7.29 -32.61
N PHE A 330 23.02 -7.45 -31.47
CA PHE A 330 22.96 -6.44 -30.40
C PHE A 330 23.56 -5.11 -30.86
N LEU A 331 22.86 -4.02 -30.59
CA LEU A 331 23.39 -2.66 -30.74
C LEU A 331 23.78 -2.09 -29.39
N LYS A 332 23.03 -2.45 -28.32
CA LYS A 332 23.21 -1.88 -26.99
C LYS A 332 22.57 -2.75 -25.93
N ILE A 333 23.20 -2.81 -24.73
CA ILE A 333 22.66 -3.41 -23.53
C ILE A 333 22.86 -2.42 -22.39
N ASP A 334 21.77 -2.01 -21.73
CA ASP A 334 21.77 -1.02 -20.66
C ASP A 334 21.08 -1.54 -19.42
N ASN A 335 21.30 -0.85 -18.29
CA ASN A 335 20.57 -1.02 -17.04
C ASN A 335 20.53 -2.47 -16.55
N VAL A 336 21.57 -3.26 -16.85
CA VAL A 336 21.67 -4.66 -16.43
C VAL A 336 21.80 -4.73 -14.91
N ARG A 337 20.96 -5.57 -14.29
CA ARG A 337 21.00 -5.83 -12.86
C ARG A 337 20.78 -7.32 -12.60
N PHE A 338 21.75 -7.96 -11.97
CA PHE A 338 21.63 -9.32 -11.44
C PHE A 338 21.17 -9.22 -9.98
N ARG A 339 19.99 -9.75 -9.69
CA ARG A 339 19.33 -9.61 -8.39
C ARG A 339 19.52 -10.80 -7.48
N ALA A 340 19.66 -12.00 -8.07
CA ALA A 340 19.89 -13.24 -7.37
C ALA A 340 20.68 -14.22 -8.25
N GLN A 341 21.35 -15.18 -7.61
CA GLN A 341 22.01 -16.27 -8.29
C GLN A 341 20.97 -17.23 -8.87
N VAL A 342 21.29 -17.82 -10.02
CA VAL A 342 20.54 -18.88 -10.66
C VAL A 342 21.46 -20.10 -10.73
N THR A 343 20.94 -21.26 -10.38
CA THR A 343 21.70 -22.52 -10.23
C THR A 343 21.06 -23.64 -11.04
N PRO A 344 21.79 -24.73 -11.33
CA PRO A 344 21.20 -25.91 -11.94
C PRO A 344 20.01 -26.42 -11.14
N GLY A 345 18.90 -26.72 -11.81
CA GLY A 345 17.61 -27.06 -11.22
C GLY A 345 16.58 -25.91 -11.26
N ASP A 346 17.03 -24.66 -11.44
CA ASP A 346 16.12 -23.53 -11.60
C ASP A 346 15.49 -23.50 -13.00
N THR A 347 14.29 -22.96 -13.09
CA THR A 347 13.63 -22.60 -14.35
C THR A 347 13.46 -21.10 -14.39
N ILE A 348 14.10 -20.43 -15.36
CA ILE A 348 13.97 -18.99 -15.56
C ILE A 348 12.86 -18.73 -16.58
N VAL A 349 11.95 -17.84 -16.22
CA VAL A 349 10.98 -17.25 -17.14
C VAL A 349 11.46 -15.86 -17.53
N PHE A 350 11.68 -15.63 -18.80
CA PHE A 350 12.03 -14.33 -19.37
C PHE A 350 10.79 -13.68 -19.97
N ARG A 351 10.45 -12.47 -19.52
CA ARG A 351 9.50 -11.61 -20.20
C ARG A 351 10.23 -10.45 -20.85
N CYS A 352 10.00 -10.25 -22.15
CA CYS A 352 10.54 -9.13 -22.91
C CYS A 352 9.39 -8.29 -23.47
N ASP A 353 9.35 -7.01 -23.12
CA ASP A 353 8.35 -6.05 -23.58
C ASP A 353 9.02 -5.04 -24.53
N LEU A 354 8.43 -4.76 -25.70
CA LEU A 354 8.86 -3.67 -26.58
C LEU A 354 8.63 -2.33 -25.87
N VAL A 355 9.63 -1.46 -25.89
CA VAL A 355 9.53 -0.10 -25.37
C VAL A 355 8.73 0.79 -26.31
N GLU A 356 8.96 0.60 -27.63
CA GLU A 356 8.27 1.26 -28.71
C GLU A 356 8.12 0.32 -29.92
N PRO A 357 7.24 0.59 -30.87
CA PRO A 357 7.13 -0.21 -32.08
C PRO A 357 8.45 -0.26 -32.84
N MET A 358 8.82 -1.45 -33.37
CA MET A 358 10.03 -1.63 -34.14
C MET A 358 10.09 -0.68 -35.36
N ARG A 359 11.26 -0.08 -35.59
CA ARG A 359 11.52 0.84 -36.71
C ARG A 359 12.80 0.48 -37.42
N ARG A 360 12.75 0.35 -38.74
CA ARG A 360 13.91 0.04 -39.61
C ARG A 360 14.67 -1.20 -39.16
N GLY A 361 13.98 -2.23 -38.67
CA GLY A 361 14.57 -3.45 -38.16
C GLY A 361 15.23 -3.31 -36.79
N ILE A 362 15.10 -2.16 -36.11
CA ILE A 362 15.62 -1.94 -34.76
C ILE A 362 14.49 -2.10 -33.76
N ALA A 363 14.71 -2.94 -32.74
CA ALA A 363 13.84 -3.17 -31.61
C ALA A 363 14.53 -2.79 -30.32
N GLN A 364 13.82 -2.05 -29.45
CA GLN A 364 14.24 -1.77 -28.09
C GLN A 364 13.28 -2.47 -27.12
N MET A 365 13.83 -3.24 -26.19
CA MET A 365 13.07 -4.06 -25.26
C MET A 365 13.55 -3.88 -23.83
N LYS A 366 12.60 -4.02 -22.89
CA LYS A 366 12.88 -4.24 -21.47
C LYS A 366 12.65 -5.71 -21.17
N GLY A 367 13.67 -6.37 -20.62
CA GLY A 367 13.64 -7.76 -20.24
C GLY A 367 13.70 -7.94 -18.71
N VAL A 368 12.94 -8.92 -18.22
CA VAL A 368 12.97 -9.37 -16.82
C VAL A 368 13.03 -10.88 -16.82
N GLY A 369 14.01 -11.46 -16.12
CA GLY A 369 14.11 -12.88 -15.84
C GLY A 369 13.69 -13.19 -14.41
N MET A 370 12.92 -14.25 -14.22
CA MET A 370 12.33 -14.64 -12.94
C MET A 370 12.53 -16.13 -12.67
N VAL A 371 12.79 -16.49 -11.41
CA VAL A 371 12.72 -17.87 -10.91
C VAL A 371 11.65 -17.90 -9.83
N GLY A 372 10.56 -18.61 -10.11
CA GLY A 372 9.35 -18.53 -9.28
C GLY A 372 8.81 -17.09 -9.23
N ASP A 373 8.68 -16.55 -8.05
CA ASP A 373 8.20 -15.18 -7.76
C ASP A 373 9.32 -14.14 -7.64
N LYS A 374 10.59 -14.53 -7.84
CA LYS A 374 11.77 -13.67 -7.66
C LYS A 374 12.34 -13.21 -8.98
N VAL A 375 12.56 -11.90 -9.13
CA VAL A 375 13.38 -11.35 -10.21
C VAL A 375 14.83 -11.72 -9.97
N VAL A 376 15.47 -12.38 -10.95
CA VAL A 376 16.88 -12.75 -10.91
C VAL A 376 17.74 -11.84 -11.78
N VAL A 377 17.20 -11.35 -12.91
CA VAL A 377 17.91 -10.46 -13.85
C VAL A 377 16.94 -9.47 -14.50
N GLU A 378 17.44 -8.25 -14.76
CA GLU A 378 16.74 -7.21 -15.51
C GLU A 378 17.73 -6.57 -16.49
N ALA A 379 17.28 -6.23 -17.70
CA ALA A 379 18.07 -5.50 -18.69
C ALA A 379 17.20 -4.69 -19.65
N GLU A 380 17.79 -3.66 -20.24
CA GLU A 380 17.27 -2.98 -21.43
C GLU A 380 18.17 -3.37 -22.60
N MET A 381 17.58 -3.81 -23.70
CA MET A 381 18.30 -4.32 -24.85
C MET A 381 17.83 -3.63 -26.13
N MET A 382 18.78 -3.31 -27.00
CA MET A 382 18.49 -2.83 -28.35
C MET A 382 19.18 -3.77 -29.35
N ALA A 383 18.43 -4.24 -30.32
CA ALA A 383 18.95 -5.14 -31.35
C ALA A 383 18.39 -4.75 -32.71
N GLN A 384 19.10 -5.13 -33.78
CA GLN A 384 18.71 -4.96 -35.16
C GLN A 384 18.62 -6.31 -35.84
N ILE A 385 17.54 -6.55 -36.59
CA ILE A 385 17.46 -7.67 -37.53
C ILE A 385 18.01 -7.25 -38.88
N VAL A 386 18.81 -8.13 -39.46
CA VAL A 386 19.45 -7.93 -40.79
C VAL A 386 19.18 -9.15 -41.62
N LYS A 387 18.63 -8.96 -42.83
CA LYS A 387 18.42 -10.06 -43.78
C LYS A 387 19.80 -10.53 -44.28
N VAL A 388 20.05 -11.84 -44.24
CA VAL A 388 21.26 -12.43 -44.83
C VAL A 388 21.14 -12.26 -46.32
N LYS A 389 22.12 -11.61 -46.95
CA LYS A 389 22.21 -11.56 -48.42
C LYS A 389 22.42 -12.97 -48.92
N ASP A 390 21.62 -13.40 -49.91
CA ASP A 390 21.94 -14.61 -50.69
C ASP A 390 23.40 -14.48 -51.13
N SER A 391 24.22 -15.41 -50.68
CA SER A 391 25.56 -15.53 -51.24
C SER A 391 25.39 -15.81 -52.74
N GLU A 392 25.70 -14.82 -53.56
CA GLU A 392 25.76 -15.00 -55.01
C GLU A 392 26.48 -16.32 -55.31
N THR A 393 25.77 -17.21 -55.96
CA THR A 393 26.33 -18.39 -56.61
C THR A 393 27.37 -17.91 -57.62
N THR A 394 28.59 -17.75 -57.17
CA THR A 394 29.73 -17.56 -58.08
C THR A 394 29.96 -18.90 -58.78
N LYS A 395 29.66 -18.92 -60.08
CA LYS A 395 29.99 -20.00 -61.02
C LYS A 395 31.48 -20.24 -61.07
#